data_685e3bae8b280437dad0852f4f75626b
#
_entry.id   685e3bae8b280437dad0852f4f75626b
#
_cell.length_a   1.000
_cell.length_b   1.000
_cell.length_c   1.000
_cell.angle_alpha   90.00
_cell.angle_beta   90.00
_cell.angle_gamma   90.00
#
_symmetry.space_group_name_H-M   'P 1'
#
loop_
_entity.id
_entity.type
_entity.pdbx_description
1 polymer ?
#
loop_
_entity_poly.entity_id
_entity_poly.type
_entity_poly.pdbx_seq_one_letter_code
_entity_poly.pdbx_strand_id
1 'polypeptide(L)'
;IRDGWATKVDFSGAIHKVWINDTIEIHAETVIISTGASAKYLGLESEQHYLKLGGGVSACAVCDGFFYRNQEVVIVGAGDSACEEAHYLSKLCKKVTMLVRSDKFRASKIMAERVQKTENIEILMHTETEEVLGDGQVVTGVKAKNRETGEITEIPATGFFVAIGHKPNTDIFADYITLDETGYIVNVPGSSKTNVAGVFVAGDAADHVYRQAITAAGTGCMAALDAERYIASKE
;
A
#
# COMPACT_ATOMS: atom_id res chain seq x y z
N ILE A 1 7.84 -13.34 -21.27
CA ILE A 1 7.45 -13.36 -19.85
C ILE A 1 7.92 -14.69 -19.26
N ARG A 2 8.48 -14.64 -18.09
CA ARG A 2 8.93 -15.83 -17.35
C ARG A 2 8.35 -15.73 -15.93
N ASP A 3 7.65 -16.77 -15.49
CA ASP A 3 7.08 -16.87 -14.15
C ASP A 3 8.16 -17.21 -13.14
N GLY A 4 8.09 -16.61 -11.97
CA GLY A 4 8.99 -16.86 -10.85
C GLY A 4 9.20 -15.62 -9.97
N TRP A 5 9.87 -15.83 -8.85
CA TRP A 5 10.22 -14.80 -7.88
C TRP A 5 11.69 -14.43 -8.03
N ALA A 6 11.99 -13.13 -8.17
CA ALA A 6 13.35 -12.64 -8.01
C ALA A 6 13.73 -12.77 -6.53
N THR A 7 14.71 -13.63 -6.24
CA THR A 7 15.10 -13.98 -4.86
C THR A 7 16.42 -13.36 -4.45
N LYS A 8 17.27 -13.01 -5.41
CA LYS A 8 18.60 -12.43 -5.18
C LYS A 8 19.04 -11.60 -6.36
N VAL A 9 19.85 -10.59 -6.12
CA VAL A 9 20.51 -9.79 -7.15
C VAL A 9 21.99 -9.63 -6.86
N ASP A 10 22.77 -9.32 -7.91
CA ASP A 10 24.14 -8.81 -7.82
C ASP A 10 24.29 -7.68 -8.86
N PHE A 11 24.44 -6.47 -8.35
CA PHE A 11 24.58 -5.26 -9.15
C PHE A 11 26.00 -4.66 -9.04
N SER A 12 26.98 -5.42 -8.59
CA SER A 12 28.34 -4.96 -8.40
C SER A 12 29.14 -4.80 -9.71
N GLY A 13 28.71 -5.50 -10.76
CA GLY A 13 29.39 -5.53 -12.06
C GLY A 13 28.71 -4.69 -13.15
N ALA A 14 29.36 -4.57 -14.32
CA ALA A 14 28.78 -3.93 -15.50
C ALA A 14 27.64 -4.73 -16.12
N ILE A 15 27.61 -6.03 -15.90
CA ILE A 15 26.49 -6.94 -16.22
C ILE A 15 25.83 -7.30 -14.90
N HIS A 16 24.57 -6.93 -14.78
CA HIS A 16 23.76 -7.21 -13.61
C HIS A 16 23.26 -8.65 -13.61
N LYS A 17 23.14 -9.23 -12.41
CA LYS A 17 22.64 -10.60 -12.25
C LYS A 17 21.39 -10.61 -11.39
N VAL A 18 20.41 -11.41 -11.80
CA VAL A 18 19.16 -11.62 -11.06
C VAL A 18 18.89 -13.12 -11.00
N TRP A 19 18.60 -13.65 -9.82
CA TRP A 19 18.22 -15.05 -9.62
C TRP A 19 16.72 -15.18 -9.48
N ILE A 20 16.15 -16.11 -10.26
CA ILE A 20 14.73 -16.46 -10.19
C ILE A 20 14.60 -17.81 -9.47
N ASN A 21 13.81 -17.85 -8.40
CA ASN A 21 13.57 -19.04 -7.58
C ASN A 21 14.87 -19.73 -7.14
N ASP A 22 15.92 -18.97 -6.85
CA ASP A 22 17.27 -19.44 -6.45
C ASP A 22 18.00 -20.36 -7.46
N THR A 23 17.42 -20.63 -8.60
CA THR A 23 17.90 -21.65 -9.53
C THR A 23 18.28 -21.09 -10.91
N ILE A 24 17.64 -20.03 -11.37
CA ILE A 24 17.86 -19.47 -12.70
C ILE A 24 18.59 -18.14 -12.57
N GLU A 25 19.83 -18.08 -13.04
CA GLU A 25 20.61 -16.85 -13.11
C GLU A 25 20.38 -16.15 -14.46
N ILE A 26 20.00 -14.88 -14.42
CA ILE A 26 19.80 -14.03 -15.61
C ILE A 26 20.84 -12.93 -15.57
N HIS A 27 21.49 -12.71 -16.69
CA HIS A 27 22.44 -11.62 -16.91
C HIS A 27 21.78 -10.53 -17.78
N ALA A 28 21.95 -9.28 -17.39
CA ALA A 28 21.38 -8.13 -18.10
C ALA A 28 22.29 -6.90 -18.01
N GLU A 29 22.32 -6.10 -19.05
CA GLU A 29 23.01 -4.79 -19.06
C GLU A 29 22.20 -3.73 -18.33
N THR A 30 20.87 -3.90 -18.30
CA THR A 30 19.95 -3.03 -17.57
C THR A 30 18.92 -3.83 -16.80
N VAL A 31 18.49 -3.30 -15.66
CA VAL A 31 17.41 -3.86 -14.83
C VAL A 31 16.41 -2.75 -14.49
N ILE A 32 15.13 -3.03 -14.68
CA ILE A 32 14.04 -2.17 -14.22
C ILE A 32 13.37 -2.85 -13.02
N ILE A 33 13.45 -2.24 -11.86
CA ILE A 33 12.81 -2.71 -10.64
C ILE A 33 11.38 -2.17 -10.62
N SER A 34 10.38 -3.06 -10.74
CA SER A 34 8.95 -2.74 -10.68
C SER A 34 8.20 -3.71 -9.77
N THR A 35 8.82 -4.03 -8.64
CA THR A 35 8.31 -5.02 -7.66
C THR A 35 7.14 -4.50 -6.82
N GLY A 36 6.85 -3.21 -6.89
CA GLY A 36 5.73 -2.58 -6.22
C GLY A 36 5.86 -2.50 -4.70
N ALA A 37 4.71 -2.33 -4.05
CA ALA A 37 4.57 -2.33 -2.60
C ALA A 37 3.35 -3.14 -2.18
N SER A 38 3.42 -3.78 -1.03
CA SER A 38 2.33 -4.57 -0.47
C SER A 38 1.63 -3.79 0.63
N ALA A 39 0.30 -3.73 0.60
CA ALA A 39 -0.48 -3.17 1.69
C ALA A 39 -0.29 -4.02 2.95
N LYS A 40 -0.26 -3.36 4.10
CA LYS A 40 -0.26 -4.03 5.40
C LYS A 40 -1.69 -4.32 5.82
N TYR A 41 -1.90 -5.50 6.35
CA TYR A 41 -3.17 -5.97 6.87
C TYR A 41 -3.06 -6.30 8.37
N LEU A 42 -4.19 -6.49 9.04
CA LEU A 42 -4.21 -6.84 10.46
C LEU A 42 -3.81 -8.31 10.69
N GLY A 43 -3.94 -9.14 9.67
CA GLY A 43 -3.62 -10.58 9.73
C GLY A 43 -4.73 -11.43 10.31
N LEU A 44 -5.96 -10.92 10.37
CA LEU A 44 -7.12 -11.68 10.81
C LEU A 44 -7.58 -12.67 9.73
N GLU A 45 -7.96 -13.88 10.10
CA GLU A 45 -8.46 -14.88 9.15
C GLU A 45 -9.70 -14.37 8.38
N SER A 46 -10.62 -13.70 9.09
CA SER A 46 -11.82 -13.11 8.50
C SER A 46 -11.48 -11.98 7.51
N GLU A 47 -10.51 -11.11 7.83
CA GLU A 47 -10.01 -10.08 6.93
C GLU A 47 -9.48 -10.71 5.64
N GLN A 48 -8.61 -11.72 5.77
CA GLN A 48 -7.99 -12.40 4.62
C GLN A 48 -9.00 -13.18 3.77
N HIS A 49 -10.04 -13.73 4.40
CA HIS A 49 -11.14 -14.40 3.70
C HIS A 49 -11.84 -13.45 2.74
N TYR A 50 -12.37 -12.33 3.24
CA TYR A 50 -13.09 -11.35 2.41
C TYR A 50 -12.18 -10.59 1.44
N LEU A 51 -10.91 -10.39 1.78
CA LEU A 51 -9.93 -9.83 0.86
C LEU A 51 -9.75 -10.72 -0.39
N LYS A 52 -9.57 -12.03 -0.19
CA LYS A 52 -9.38 -12.99 -1.29
C LYS A 52 -10.61 -13.12 -2.19
N LEU A 53 -11.80 -12.97 -1.63
CA LEU A 53 -13.05 -13.01 -2.39
C LEU A 53 -13.36 -11.69 -3.12
N GLY A 54 -12.65 -10.59 -2.81
CA GLY A 54 -13.09 -9.25 -3.23
C GLY A 54 -14.40 -8.85 -2.56
N GLY A 55 -14.65 -9.41 -1.39
CA GLY A 55 -15.93 -9.35 -0.67
C GLY A 55 -16.09 -8.15 0.25
N GLY A 56 -15.34 -7.06 0.06
CA GLY A 56 -15.56 -5.84 0.83
C GLY A 56 -14.40 -5.42 1.74
N VAL A 57 -13.24 -6.09 1.68
CA VAL A 57 -12.00 -5.64 2.32
C VAL A 57 -11.10 -4.98 1.29
N SER A 58 -10.61 -3.78 1.59
CA SER A 58 -9.71 -3.01 0.72
C SER A 58 -8.62 -2.29 1.52
N ALA A 59 -7.50 -1.97 0.86
CA ALA A 59 -6.44 -1.11 1.38
C ALA A 59 -6.26 0.16 0.52
N CYS A 60 -7.24 0.50 -0.31
CA CYS A 60 -7.18 1.68 -1.18
C CYS A 60 -8.57 2.33 -1.31
N ALA A 61 -8.83 3.36 -0.52
CA ALA A 61 -10.11 4.06 -0.57
C ALA A 61 -10.35 4.76 -1.92
N VAL A 62 -9.30 5.28 -2.56
CA VAL A 62 -9.39 5.93 -3.87
C VAL A 62 -9.77 4.94 -4.96
N CYS A 63 -9.28 3.68 -4.86
CA CYS A 63 -9.56 2.62 -5.82
C CYS A 63 -11.01 2.12 -5.70
N ASP A 64 -11.44 1.83 -4.48
CA ASP A 64 -12.64 1.04 -4.24
C ASP A 64 -13.79 1.82 -3.58
N GLY A 65 -13.52 3.02 -3.03
CA GLY A 65 -14.50 3.80 -2.28
C GLY A 65 -15.78 4.12 -3.06
N PHE A 66 -15.69 4.22 -4.39
CA PHE A 66 -16.86 4.47 -5.24
C PHE A 66 -17.93 3.35 -5.16
N PHE A 67 -17.53 2.10 -4.93
CA PHE A 67 -18.46 0.98 -4.80
C PHE A 67 -19.33 1.06 -3.53
N TYR A 68 -18.91 1.89 -2.55
CA TYR A 68 -19.58 2.06 -1.26
C TYR A 68 -20.38 3.37 -1.14
N ARG A 69 -20.74 3.98 -2.27
CA ARG A 69 -21.57 5.20 -2.26
C ARG A 69 -22.88 4.98 -1.50
N ASN A 70 -23.18 5.95 -0.59
CA ASN A 70 -24.35 5.93 0.29
C ASN A 70 -24.43 4.72 1.23
N GLN A 71 -23.33 3.99 1.43
CA GLN A 71 -23.23 2.87 2.35
C GLN A 71 -22.42 3.26 3.61
N GLU A 72 -22.41 2.39 4.59
CA GLU A 72 -21.65 2.55 5.83
C GLU A 72 -20.38 1.71 5.73
N VAL A 73 -19.22 2.31 6.08
CA VAL A 73 -17.93 1.65 5.98
C VAL A 73 -17.12 1.85 7.27
N VAL A 74 -16.22 0.92 7.53
CA VAL A 74 -15.23 1.01 8.61
C VAL A 74 -13.85 1.18 8.01
N ILE A 75 -13.03 2.06 8.60
CA ILE A 75 -11.63 2.23 8.25
C ILE A 75 -10.74 2.11 9.49
N VAL A 76 -9.62 1.40 9.35
CA VAL A 76 -8.63 1.21 10.43
C VAL A 76 -7.38 1.98 10.12
N GLY A 77 -6.94 2.79 11.08
CA GLY A 77 -5.70 3.54 11.00
C GLY A 77 -5.74 4.85 11.78
N ALA A 78 -4.57 5.48 11.97
CA ALA A 78 -4.44 6.72 12.72
C ALA A 78 -3.35 7.67 12.17
N GLY A 79 -2.74 7.34 11.04
CA GLY A 79 -1.77 8.18 10.33
C GLY A 79 -2.42 9.11 9.30
N ASP A 80 -1.60 9.93 8.63
CA ASP A 80 -2.08 10.87 7.60
C ASP A 80 -2.87 10.15 6.49
N SER A 81 -2.37 9.04 5.96
CA SER A 81 -3.08 8.25 4.94
C SER A 81 -4.45 7.80 5.41
N ALA A 82 -4.58 7.33 6.67
CA ALA A 82 -5.87 6.91 7.20
C ALA A 82 -6.86 8.08 7.31
N CYS A 83 -6.38 9.25 7.71
CA CYS A 83 -7.21 10.46 7.77
C CYS A 83 -7.62 10.95 6.38
N GLU A 84 -6.69 10.90 5.39
CA GLU A 84 -7.00 11.24 3.99
C GLU A 84 -8.05 10.30 3.42
N GLU A 85 -7.86 9.01 3.58
CA GLU A 85 -8.79 7.99 3.08
C GLU A 85 -10.15 8.09 3.76
N ALA A 86 -10.20 8.27 5.09
CA ALA A 86 -11.46 8.49 5.82
C ALA A 86 -12.19 9.75 5.31
N HIS A 87 -11.46 10.85 5.10
CA HIS A 87 -12.05 12.07 4.54
C HIS A 87 -12.49 11.91 3.08
N TYR A 88 -11.77 11.11 2.27
CA TYR A 88 -12.20 10.77 0.92
C TYR A 88 -13.49 9.95 0.94
N LEU A 89 -13.54 8.88 1.75
CA LEU A 89 -14.71 8.03 1.92
C LEU A 89 -15.93 8.82 2.44
N SER A 90 -15.74 9.80 3.31
CA SER A 90 -16.84 10.61 3.84
C SER A 90 -17.61 11.38 2.77
N LYS A 91 -16.99 11.69 1.63
CA LYS A 91 -17.63 12.34 0.48
C LYS A 91 -18.48 11.40 -0.36
N LEU A 92 -18.28 10.10 -0.22
CA LEU A 92 -18.95 9.05 -0.99
C LEU A 92 -19.96 8.28 -0.14
N CYS A 93 -19.57 7.92 1.07
CA CYS A 93 -20.29 7.03 1.95
C CYS A 93 -21.30 7.79 2.83
N LYS A 94 -22.34 7.08 3.27
CA LYS A 94 -23.32 7.60 4.23
C LYS A 94 -22.66 7.85 5.60
N LYS A 95 -21.82 6.93 6.04
CA LYS A 95 -21.10 6.99 7.31
C LYS A 95 -19.75 6.30 7.18
N VAL A 96 -18.74 6.87 7.82
CA VAL A 96 -17.40 6.28 7.98
C VAL A 96 -17.12 6.11 9.47
N THR A 97 -16.88 4.89 9.93
CA THR A 97 -16.44 4.64 11.29
C THR A 97 -14.94 4.37 11.29
N MET A 98 -14.17 5.24 11.96
CA MET A 98 -12.72 5.15 12.01
C MET A 98 -12.26 4.49 13.31
N LEU A 99 -11.56 3.36 13.22
CA LEU A 99 -11.01 2.64 14.37
C LEU A 99 -9.57 3.06 14.63
N VAL A 100 -9.34 3.66 15.79
CA VAL A 100 -8.03 4.15 16.23
C VAL A 100 -7.62 3.40 17.49
N ARG A 101 -6.57 2.58 17.41
CA ARG A 101 -6.16 1.68 18.51
C ARG A 101 -5.53 2.39 19.73
N SER A 102 -5.18 3.67 19.61
CA SER A 102 -4.53 4.49 20.64
C SER A 102 -5.44 5.65 21.07
N ASP A 103 -4.97 6.41 22.05
CA ASP A 103 -5.60 7.63 22.58
C ASP A 103 -5.44 8.86 21.66
N LYS A 104 -4.62 8.74 20.62
CA LYS A 104 -4.29 9.88 19.74
C LYS A 104 -4.00 9.42 18.30
N PHE A 105 -4.19 10.35 17.38
CA PHE A 105 -3.72 10.23 16.02
C PHE A 105 -2.19 10.31 15.93
N ARG A 106 -1.61 9.61 14.98
CA ARG A 106 -0.22 9.80 14.54
C ARG A 106 -0.14 10.74 13.33
N ALA A 107 -1.29 11.09 12.78
CA ALA A 107 -1.43 12.05 11.70
C ALA A 107 -1.01 13.46 12.13
N SER A 108 -0.70 14.30 11.16
CA SER A 108 -0.53 15.74 11.36
C SER A 108 -1.79 16.35 12.00
N LYS A 109 -1.59 17.41 12.81
CA LYS A 109 -2.71 18.08 13.49
C LYS A 109 -3.82 18.50 12.54
N ILE A 110 -3.45 19.00 11.35
CA ILE A 110 -4.40 19.45 10.32
C ILE A 110 -5.25 18.28 9.83
N MET A 111 -4.65 17.12 9.59
CA MET A 111 -5.38 15.95 9.10
C MET A 111 -6.28 15.35 10.18
N ALA A 112 -5.81 15.26 11.42
CA ALA A 112 -6.61 14.82 12.55
C ALA A 112 -7.82 15.73 12.80
N GLU A 113 -7.62 17.07 12.81
CA GLU A 113 -8.71 18.03 12.96
C GLU A 113 -9.74 17.95 11.81
N ARG A 114 -9.29 17.66 10.60
CA ARG A 114 -10.18 17.51 9.43
C ARG A 114 -11.17 16.36 9.62
N VAL A 115 -10.70 15.17 10.01
CA VAL A 115 -11.59 14.02 10.22
C VAL A 115 -12.49 14.24 11.44
N GLN A 116 -11.97 14.86 12.52
CA GLN A 116 -12.76 15.18 13.72
C GLN A 116 -13.90 16.17 13.47
N LYS A 117 -13.76 17.06 12.49
CA LYS A 117 -14.78 18.08 12.12
C LYS A 117 -15.75 17.59 11.03
N THR A 118 -15.54 16.40 10.47
CA THR A 118 -16.39 15.86 9.40
C THR A 118 -17.59 15.13 10.02
N GLU A 119 -18.80 15.60 9.76
CA GLU A 119 -20.04 15.18 10.44
C GLU A 119 -20.33 13.67 10.33
N ASN A 120 -20.06 13.06 9.18
CA ASN A 120 -20.33 11.65 8.95
C ASN A 120 -19.13 10.72 9.19
N ILE A 121 -18.09 11.22 9.86
CA ILE A 121 -16.99 10.40 10.38
C ILE A 121 -17.16 10.22 11.89
N GLU A 122 -17.41 9.00 12.33
CA GLU A 122 -17.36 8.61 13.73
C GLU A 122 -15.96 8.06 14.07
N ILE A 123 -15.35 8.53 15.16
CA ILE A 123 -14.02 8.10 15.56
C ILE A 123 -14.11 7.33 16.89
N LEU A 124 -13.69 6.07 16.85
CA LEU A 124 -13.61 5.22 18.03
C LEU A 124 -12.14 5.06 18.44
N MET A 125 -11.76 5.81 19.48
CA MET A 125 -10.42 5.72 20.07
C MET A 125 -10.28 4.45 20.91
N HIS A 126 -9.03 4.03 21.19
CA HIS A 126 -8.71 2.81 21.95
C HIS A 126 -9.35 1.55 21.37
N THR A 127 -9.68 1.55 20.07
CA THR A 127 -10.49 0.51 19.45
C THR A 127 -9.71 -0.23 18.38
N GLU A 128 -9.72 -1.55 18.45
CA GLU A 128 -9.12 -2.45 17.47
C GLU A 128 -10.18 -3.35 16.83
N THR A 129 -9.87 -3.86 15.64
CA THR A 129 -10.70 -4.86 14.97
C THR A 129 -10.42 -6.23 15.57
N GLU A 130 -11.44 -6.91 16.06
CA GLU A 130 -11.36 -8.30 16.51
C GLU A 130 -11.69 -9.27 15.38
N GLU A 131 -12.70 -8.93 14.57
CA GLU A 131 -13.17 -9.78 13.48
C GLU A 131 -13.86 -8.94 12.40
N VAL A 132 -13.72 -9.33 11.14
CA VAL A 132 -14.54 -8.83 10.03
C VAL A 132 -15.71 -9.77 9.84
N LEU A 133 -16.91 -9.25 10.03
CA LEU A 133 -18.16 -10.02 9.95
C LEU A 133 -18.71 -10.02 8.51
N GLY A 134 -19.37 -11.10 8.14
CA GLY A 134 -20.04 -11.20 6.84
C GLY A 134 -20.87 -12.45 6.69
N ASP A 135 -21.48 -12.60 5.52
CA ASP A 135 -22.37 -13.71 5.18
C ASP A 135 -21.64 -14.89 4.51
N GLY A 136 -20.32 -14.85 4.49
CA GLY A 136 -19.46 -15.82 3.81
C GLY A 136 -19.06 -15.41 2.39
N GLN A 137 -19.67 -14.37 1.82
CA GLN A 137 -19.35 -13.81 0.51
C GLN A 137 -18.90 -12.36 0.61
N VAL A 138 -19.63 -11.54 1.35
CA VAL A 138 -19.37 -10.10 1.51
C VAL A 138 -19.37 -9.69 2.98
N VAL A 139 -18.68 -8.60 3.25
CA VAL A 139 -18.67 -7.95 4.56
C VAL A 139 -20.03 -7.39 4.89
N THR A 140 -20.51 -7.64 6.12
CA THR A 140 -21.77 -7.10 6.67
C THR A 140 -21.53 -6.28 7.94
N GLY A 141 -20.33 -6.32 8.51
CA GLY A 141 -19.97 -5.57 9.69
C GLY A 141 -18.55 -5.83 10.17
N VAL A 142 -18.22 -5.21 11.28
CA VAL A 142 -16.95 -5.36 11.97
C VAL A 142 -17.18 -5.50 13.46
N LYS A 143 -16.58 -6.50 14.06
CA LYS A 143 -16.54 -6.68 15.50
C LYS A 143 -15.32 -5.92 16.03
N ALA A 144 -15.58 -4.84 16.73
CA ALA A 144 -14.59 -3.94 17.29
C ALA A 144 -14.50 -4.13 18.81
N LYS A 145 -13.28 -4.04 19.34
CA LYS A 145 -13.00 -4.19 20.77
C LYS A 145 -12.30 -2.96 21.30
N ASN A 146 -12.87 -2.37 22.35
CA ASN A 146 -12.20 -1.33 23.10
C ASN A 146 -11.08 -1.96 23.96
N ARG A 147 -9.85 -1.47 23.78
CA ARG A 147 -8.65 -2.02 24.41
C ARG A 147 -8.52 -1.70 25.89
N GLU A 148 -9.20 -0.67 26.36
CA GLU A 148 -9.18 -0.27 27.77
C GLU A 148 -10.27 -0.95 28.60
N THR A 149 -11.49 -0.98 28.04
CA THR A 149 -12.65 -1.54 28.75
C THR A 149 -12.88 -3.01 28.46
N GLY A 150 -12.35 -3.52 27.35
CA GLY A 150 -12.63 -4.85 26.82
C GLY A 150 -14.02 -4.99 26.18
N GLU A 151 -14.78 -3.90 26.10
CA GLU A 151 -16.11 -3.88 25.49
C GLU A 151 -16.03 -4.22 24.01
N ILE A 152 -16.95 -5.08 23.57
CA ILE A 152 -17.06 -5.51 22.19
C ILE A 152 -18.33 -4.87 21.61
N THR A 153 -18.19 -4.27 20.44
CA THR A 153 -19.26 -3.64 19.68
C THR A 153 -19.27 -4.18 18.25
N GLU A 154 -20.43 -4.58 17.76
CA GLU A 154 -20.61 -4.90 16.35
C GLU A 154 -21.04 -3.63 15.59
N ILE A 155 -20.27 -3.28 14.56
CA ILE A 155 -20.48 -2.09 13.73
C ILE A 155 -20.97 -2.56 12.37
N PRO A 156 -22.22 -2.28 11.97
CA PRO A 156 -22.68 -2.58 10.63
C PRO A 156 -21.87 -1.83 9.57
N ALA A 157 -21.40 -2.55 8.55
CA ALA A 157 -20.65 -1.96 7.45
C ALA A 157 -20.63 -2.92 6.26
N THR A 158 -20.63 -2.38 5.05
CA THR A 158 -20.50 -3.16 3.82
C THR A 158 -19.09 -3.14 3.25
N GLY A 159 -18.22 -2.28 3.79
CA GLY A 159 -16.81 -2.17 3.41
C GLY A 159 -15.91 -1.98 4.62
N PHE A 160 -14.76 -2.65 4.58
CA PHE A 160 -13.72 -2.57 5.59
C PHE A 160 -12.40 -2.13 4.93
N PHE A 161 -11.93 -0.93 5.27
CA PHE A 161 -10.72 -0.34 4.72
C PHE A 161 -9.56 -0.41 5.71
N VAL A 162 -8.40 -0.88 5.24
CA VAL A 162 -7.21 -1.07 6.10
C VAL A 162 -6.14 -0.07 5.70
N ALA A 163 -6.08 1.07 6.42
CA ALA A 163 -5.18 2.18 6.15
C ALA A 163 -4.02 2.24 7.17
N ILE A 164 -3.29 1.12 7.33
CA ILE A 164 -2.18 0.98 8.29
C ILE A 164 -0.79 1.03 7.63
N GLY A 165 -0.76 1.42 6.36
CA GLY A 165 0.46 1.63 5.58
C GLY A 165 0.79 0.51 4.60
N HIS A 166 1.92 0.69 3.92
CA HIS A 166 2.44 -0.24 2.92
C HIS A 166 3.87 -0.64 3.27
N LYS A 167 4.35 -1.72 2.67
CA LYS A 167 5.75 -2.13 2.66
C LYS A 167 6.19 -2.27 1.21
N PRO A 168 7.19 -1.51 0.75
CA PRO A 168 7.75 -1.71 -0.59
C PRO A 168 8.45 -3.08 -0.67
N ASN A 169 8.37 -3.71 -1.85
CA ASN A 169 8.96 -5.03 -2.09
C ASN A 169 10.39 -4.87 -2.60
N THR A 170 11.27 -4.38 -1.73
CA THR A 170 12.62 -3.91 -2.06
C THR A 170 13.74 -4.59 -1.27
N ASP A 171 13.40 -5.48 -0.36
CA ASP A 171 14.34 -6.12 0.59
C ASP A 171 15.56 -6.74 -0.12
N ILE A 172 15.35 -7.39 -1.28
CA ILE A 172 16.42 -8.06 -2.03
C ILE A 172 17.43 -7.10 -2.69
N PHE A 173 17.11 -5.81 -2.76
CA PHE A 173 17.96 -4.80 -3.39
C PHE A 173 18.77 -3.98 -2.37
N ALA A 174 18.52 -4.13 -1.08
CA ALA A 174 19.02 -3.26 -0.02
C ALA A 174 20.56 -3.17 0.05
N ASP A 175 21.29 -4.21 -0.35
CA ASP A 175 22.76 -4.22 -0.35
C ASP A 175 23.36 -3.37 -1.48
N TYR A 176 22.58 -3.01 -2.52
CA TYR A 176 23.06 -2.31 -3.70
C TYR A 176 22.37 -0.97 -3.94
N ILE A 177 21.06 -0.90 -3.66
CA ILE A 177 20.21 0.22 -3.99
C ILE A 177 19.94 1.07 -2.75
N THR A 178 20.08 2.37 -2.89
CA THR A 178 19.74 3.32 -1.82
C THR A 178 18.24 3.30 -1.56
N LEU A 179 17.87 2.98 -0.33
CA LEU A 179 16.50 3.00 0.16
C LEU A 179 16.32 4.18 1.14
N ASP A 180 15.11 4.74 1.18
CA ASP A 180 14.73 5.70 2.20
C ASP A 180 14.44 5.04 3.56
N GLU A 181 14.11 5.83 4.58
CA GLU A 181 13.81 5.36 5.95
C GLU A 181 12.61 4.40 6.02
N THR A 182 11.76 4.38 5.00
CA THR A 182 10.57 3.55 4.90
C THR A 182 10.74 2.36 3.95
N GLY A 183 11.91 2.24 3.33
CA GLY A 183 12.32 1.14 2.46
C GLY A 183 12.03 1.35 0.97
N TYR A 184 11.53 2.51 0.56
CA TYR A 184 11.34 2.82 -0.86
C TYR A 184 12.66 3.15 -1.55
N ILE A 185 12.77 2.78 -2.82
CA ILE A 185 13.96 3.08 -3.62
C ILE A 185 14.05 4.57 -3.89
N VAL A 186 15.22 5.15 -3.56
CA VAL A 186 15.54 6.54 -3.87
C VAL A 186 16.00 6.62 -5.31
N ASN A 187 15.30 7.41 -6.13
CA ASN A 187 15.66 7.69 -7.51
C ASN A 187 16.03 9.16 -7.71
N VAL A 188 16.73 9.43 -8.80
CA VAL A 188 17.05 10.81 -9.21
C VAL A 188 15.73 11.54 -9.50
N PRO A 189 15.48 12.72 -8.91
CA PRO A 189 14.26 13.48 -9.16
C PRO A 189 13.98 13.71 -10.66
N GLY A 190 12.77 13.40 -11.10
CA GLY A 190 12.37 13.54 -12.50
C GLY A 190 12.90 12.44 -13.43
N SER A 191 13.50 11.38 -12.91
CA SER A 191 14.05 10.25 -13.65
C SER A 191 13.72 8.93 -12.95
N SER A 192 13.92 7.81 -13.64
CA SER A 192 13.84 6.46 -13.07
C SER A 192 15.19 5.93 -12.56
N LYS A 193 16.27 6.70 -12.69
CA LYS A 193 17.64 6.29 -12.37
C LYS A 193 17.84 6.10 -10.87
N THR A 194 18.45 4.98 -10.50
CA THR A 194 18.89 4.71 -9.12
C THR A 194 20.35 5.15 -8.91
N ASN A 195 20.91 4.87 -7.74
CA ASN A 195 22.35 5.06 -7.45
C ASN A 195 23.26 4.08 -8.22
N VAL A 196 22.71 3.02 -8.83
CA VAL A 196 23.46 2.03 -9.62
C VAL A 196 23.23 2.29 -11.11
N ALA A 197 24.30 2.50 -11.87
CA ALA A 197 24.23 2.71 -13.31
C ALA A 197 23.63 1.48 -14.02
N GLY A 198 22.65 1.68 -14.90
CA GLY A 198 21.94 0.61 -15.59
C GLY A 198 20.80 -0.02 -14.79
N VAL A 199 20.58 0.40 -13.52
CA VAL A 199 19.45 -0.03 -12.71
C VAL A 199 18.47 1.12 -12.54
N PHE A 200 17.22 0.86 -12.91
CA PHE A 200 16.11 1.81 -12.91
C PHE A 200 14.97 1.32 -12.02
N VAL A 201 14.10 2.23 -11.59
CA VAL A 201 12.94 1.89 -10.77
C VAL A 201 11.66 2.48 -11.36
N ALA A 202 10.55 1.77 -11.20
CA ALA A 202 9.22 2.20 -11.62
C ALA A 202 8.14 1.75 -10.63
N GLY A 203 7.05 2.51 -10.58
CA GLY A 203 5.88 2.20 -9.76
C GLY A 203 6.12 2.29 -8.26
N ASP A 204 5.32 1.55 -7.52
CA ASP A 204 5.22 1.66 -6.07
C ASP A 204 6.48 1.22 -5.30
N ALA A 205 7.48 0.65 -5.98
CA ALA A 205 8.78 0.41 -5.36
C ALA A 205 9.53 1.71 -5.01
N ALA A 206 9.19 2.84 -5.66
CA ALA A 206 9.70 4.19 -5.38
C ALA A 206 8.61 5.21 -5.05
N ASP A 207 7.37 4.99 -5.52
CA ASP A 207 6.25 5.90 -5.28
C ASP A 207 5.59 5.60 -3.92
N HIS A 208 6.03 6.29 -2.88
CA HIS A 208 5.43 6.23 -1.54
C HIS A 208 4.21 7.17 -1.37
N VAL A 209 3.89 7.98 -2.38
CA VAL A 209 2.84 9.02 -2.31
C VAL A 209 1.53 8.55 -2.95
N TYR A 210 1.55 8.25 -4.23
CA TYR A 210 0.33 7.99 -5.01
C TYR A 210 -0.07 6.52 -5.02
N ARG A 211 0.85 5.62 -5.34
CA ARG A 211 0.60 4.17 -5.44
C ARG A 211 -0.62 3.85 -6.30
N GLN A 212 -0.63 4.43 -7.50
CA GLN A 212 -1.73 4.28 -8.46
C GLN A 212 -1.23 3.62 -9.77
N ALA A 213 -2.11 2.84 -10.41
CA ALA A 213 -1.77 2.17 -11.68
C ALA A 213 -1.30 3.15 -12.76
N ILE A 214 -1.90 4.34 -12.83
CA ILE A 214 -1.54 5.34 -13.84
C ILE A 214 -0.16 5.96 -13.57
N THR A 215 0.21 6.20 -12.30
CA THR A 215 1.55 6.70 -11.94
C THR A 215 2.60 5.62 -12.17
N ALA A 216 2.28 4.37 -11.85
CA ALA A 216 3.16 3.23 -12.12
C ALA A 216 3.40 3.04 -13.63
N ALA A 217 2.36 3.15 -14.45
CA ALA A 217 2.48 3.10 -15.91
C ALA A 217 3.36 4.24 -16.46
N GLY A 218 3.17 5.46 -15.95
CA GLY A 218 3.98 6.63 -16.34
C GLY A 218 5.46 6.45 -15.99
N THR A 219 5.77 6.06 -14.77
CA THR A 219 7.16 5.79 -14.34
C THR A 219 7.75 4.56 -15.03
N GLY A 220 6.94 3.56 -15.38
CA GLY A 220 7.33 2.43 -16.22
C GLY A 220 7.77 2.86 -17.61
N CYS A 221 7.05 3.76 -18.25
CA CYS A 221 7.43 4.37 -19.53
C CYS A 221 8.77 5.13 -19.39
N MET A 222 8.95 5.93 -18.32
CA MET A 222 10.21 6.64 -18.06
C MET A 222 11.38 5.65 -17.91
N ALA A 223 11.19 4.57 -17.14
CA ALA A 223 12.23 3.57 -16.92
C ALA A 223 12.64 2.85 -18.19
N ALA A 224 11.68 2.52 -19.06
CA ALA A 224 11.96 1.90 -20.34
C ALA A 224 12.80 2.81 -21.27
N LEU A 225 12.44 4.09 -21.36
CA LEU A 225 13.19 5.08 -22.13
C LEU A 225 14.58 5.35 -21.56
N ASP A 226 14.72 5.43 -20.24
CA ASP A 226 16.02 5.61 -19.59
C ASP A 226 16.93 4.39 -19.79
N ALA A 227 16.39 3.18 -19.76
CA ALA A 227 17.11 1.95 -20.05
C ALA A 227 17.59 1.87 -21.52
N GLU A 228 16.73 2.22 -22.47
CA GLU A 228 17.08 2.28 -23.91
C GLU A 228 18.22 3.26 -24.14
N ARG A 229 18.11 4.49 -23.63
CA ARG A 229 19.14 5.52 -23.75
C ARG A 229 20.47 5.10 -23.10
N TYR A 230 20.41 4.39 -21.98
CA TYR A 230 21.61 3.88 -21.32
C TYR A 230 22.32 2.84 -22.18
N ILE A 231 21.59 1.91 -22.80
CA ILE A 231 22.19 0.92 -23.71
C ILE A 231 22.80 1.63 -24.93
N ALA A 232 22.05 2.53 -25.58
CA ALA A 232 22.55 3.27 -26.76
C ALA A 232 23.78 4.14 -26.46
N SER A 233 23.96 4.58 -25.21
CA SER A 233 25.15 5.36 -24.83
C SER A 233 26.43 4.54 -24.67
N LYS A 234 26.33 3.19 -24.75
CA LYS A 234 27.48 2.26 -24.68
C LYS A 234 27.97 1.80 -26.04
N GLU A 235 27.17 1.99 -27.08
CA GLU A 235 27.52 1.74 -28.46
C GLU A 235 28.38 2.87 -29.05
#